data_79b02b3925ccfc7e6a8c6aea9535fea0
#
_entry.id   79b02b3925ccfc7e6a8c6aea9535fea0
#
_cell.length_a   1.000
_cell.length_b   1.000
_cell.length_c   1.000
_cell.angle_alpha   90.00
_cell.angle_beta   90.00
_cell.angle_gamma   90.00
#
_symmetry.space_group_name_H-M   'P 1'
#
loop_
_entity.id
_entity.type
_entity.pdbx_description
1 polymer ?
#
loop_
_entity_poly.entity_id
_entity_poly.type
_entity_poly.pdbx_seq_one_letter_code
_entity_poly.pdbx_strand_id
1 'polypeptide(L)'
;MKRLLVAVVLALASAAAFAQTKVHWYGQAAFRIETPSGGVILIDPWLKVPTNPDKASIDKLGRVDYILVTHGHWDHIGDAVEIGKKTGAVLIAPYGLQFAMKQQLGYPEKQATLATGGNVGGTFNLDKAGARVSVVPAVHGSELVPPMVEKALAAGNPVGYVIQIDNGPTIYHTGDTDVFGDMRLIADFHKIDLMLCVIGGHFTMDPVRAAQAVEWVKPKQVVPMHFGTYPILAGTPAQLKSALEKRGAGAQVVEMKPGETKNF
;
A
#
# COMPACT_ATOMS: atom_id res chain seq x y z
N MET A 1 64.59 -32.67 4.47
CA MET A 1 63.23 -32.84 4.00
C MET A 1 62.27 -31.87 4.75
N LYS A 2 61.99 -30.71 4.16
CA LYS A 2 61.12 -29.69 4.79
C LYS A 2 59.71 -29.92 4.28
N ARG A 3 58.74 -30.25 5.16
CA ARG A 3 57.33 -30.41 4.85
C ARG A 3 56.67 -29.03 4.88
N LEU A 4 56.23 -28.57 3.73
CA LEU A 4 55.45 -27.34 3.58
C LEU A 4 53.97 -27.65 3.96
N LEU A 5 53.50 -27.08 5.07
CA LEU A 5 52.07 -27.09 5.42
C LEU A 5 51.37 -25.95 4.63
N VAL A 6 50.53 -26.32 3.69
CA VAL A 6 49.62 -25.38 3.01
C VAL A 6 48.34 -25.30 3.85
N ALA A 7 48.16 -24.18 4.55
CA ALA A 7 46.91 -23.86 5.24
C ALA A 7 45.91 -23.30 4.20
N VAL A 8 44.89 -24.07 3.87
CA VAL A 8 43.74 -23.59 3.06
C VAL A 8 42.81 -22.84 4.00
N VAL A 9 42.83 -21.52 3.91
CA VAL A 9 41.84 -20.67 4.58
C VAL A 9 40.55 -20.67 3.71
N LEU A 10 39.55 -21.45 4.10
CA LEU A 10 38.20 -21.34 3.56
C LEU A 10 37.58 -20.07 4.13
N ALA A 11 37.54 -18.99 3.34
CA ALA A 11 36.71 -17.83 3.60
C ALA A 11 35.25 -18.22 3.34
N LEU A 12 34.50 -18.58 4.39
CA LEU A 12 33.04 -18.67 4.37
C LEU A 12 32.49 -17.25 4.21
N ALA A 13 32.22 -16.83 2.97
CA ALA A 13 31.39 -15.66 2.71
C ALA A 13 29.99 -16.02 3.18
N SER A 14 29.65 -15.65 4.41
CA SER A 14 28.26 -15.62 4.86
C SER A 14 27.53 -14.59 3.99
N ALA A 15 26.82 -15.03 2.95
CA ALA A 15 25.83 -14.21 2.32
C ALA A 15 24.78 -13.89 3.39
N ALA A 16 24.85 -12.69 3.95
CA ALA A 16 23.77 -12.19 4.79
C ALA A 16 22.50 -12.21 3.92
N ALA A 17 21.65 -13.18 4.15
CA ALA A 17 20.33 -13.19 3.55
C ALA A 17 19.61 -11.97 4.12
N PHE A 18 19.55 -10.87 3.36
CA PHE A 18 18.72 -9.73 3.73
C PHE A 18 17.28 -10.22 3.84
N ALA A 19 16.63 -9.89 4.95
CA ALA A 19 15.23 -10.20 5.12
C ALA A 19 14.44 -9.55 3.97
N GLN A 20 13.61 -10.34 3.28
CA GLN A 20 12.81 -9.84 2.16
C GLN A 20 11.63 -9.01 2.66
N THR A 21 11.20 -8.05 1.86
CA THR A 21 9.93 -7.35 2.11
C THR A 21 8.77 -8.30 1.85
N LYS A 22 7.91 -8.50 2.87
CA LYS A 22 6.69 -9.30 2.73
C LYS A 22 5.50 -8.38 2.48
N VAL A 23 4.72 -8.68 1.48
CA VAL A 23 3.47 -8.00 1.16
C VAL A 23 2.33 -9.00 1.31
N HIS A 24 1.41 -8.73 2.23
CA HIS A 24 0.20 -9.51 2.46
C HIS A 24 -1.00 -8.72 1.98
N TRP A 25 -1.87 -9.35 1.17
CA TRP A 25 -3.10 -8.74 0.69
C TRP A 25 -4.31 -9.31 1.42
N TYR A 26 -5.04 -8.49 2.16
CA TYR A 26 -6.27 -8.91 2.85
C TYR A 26 -7.49 -8.95 1.92
N GLY A 27 -7.46 -8.23 0.81
CA GLY A 27 -8.57 -7.99 -0.13
C GLY A 27 -8.80 -6.49 -0.30
N GLN A 28 -9.64 -6.10 -1.26
CA GLN A 28 -9.90 -4.71 -1.64
C GLN A 28 -8.59 -3.94 -1.84
N ALA A 29 -8.35 -2.87 -1.12
CA ALA A 29 -7.08 -2.11 -1.11
C ALA A 29 -6.23 -2.34 0.15
N ALA A 30 -6.59 -3.32 0.99
CA ALA A 30 -5.98 -3.54 2.30
C ALA A 30 -4.71 -4.39 2.22
N PHE A 31 -3.57 -3.78 2.52
CA PHE A 31 -2.26 -4.44 2.51
C PHE A 31 -1.53 -4.32 3.84
N ARG A 32 -0.72 -5.35 4.14
CA ARG A 32 0.30 -5.32 5.19
C ARG A 32 1.67 -5.48 4.54
N ILE A 33 2.60 -4.61 4.90
CA ILE A 33 3.99 -4.65 4.47
C ILE A 33 4.85 -4.89 5.71
N GLU A 34 5.65 -5.97 5.69
CA GLU A 34 6.72 -6.22 6.66
C GLU A 34 8.04 -5.90 5.99
N THR A 35 8.76 -4.94 6.53
CA THR A 35 10.04 -4.48 5.96
C THR A 35 11.21 -5.36 6.42
N PRO A 36 12.37 -5.32 5.74
CA PRO A 36 13.56 -6.03 6.17
C PRO A 36 14.06 -5.66 7.59
N SER A 37 13.75 -4.44 8.06
CA SER A 37 14.05 -3.99 9.43
C SER A 37 13.09 -4.56 10.49
N GLY A 38 12.05 -5.31 10.08
CA GLY A 38 11.02 -5.87 10.95
C GLY A 38 9.90 -4.89 11.30
N GLY A 39 9.84 -3.72 10.67
CA GLY A 39 8.73 -2.79 10.83
C GLY A 39 7.50 -3.23 10.04
N VAL A 40 6.33 -2.81 10.51
CA VAL A 40 5.03 -3.21 9.96
C VAL A 40 4.20 -1.99 9.59
N ILE A 41 3.81 -1.92 8.32
CA ILE A 41 2.97 -0.88 7.74
C ILE A 41 1.67 -1.53 7.26
N LEU A 42 0.52 -0.97 7.65
CA LEU A 42 -0.77 -1.29 7.04
C LEU A 42 -1.18 -0.14 6.11
N ILE A 43 -1.80 -0.48 4.99
CA ILE A 43 -2.37 0.50 4.04
C ILE A 43 -3.84 0.16 3.87
N ASP A 44 -4.71 1.17 3.99
CA ASP A 44 -6.16 1.09 3.82
C ASP A 44 -6.78 -0.15 4.52
N PRO A 45 -6.59 -0.30 5.85
CA PRO A 45 -6.74 -1.58 6.54
C PRO A 45 -8.20 -1.96 6.81
N TRP A 46 -8.93 -2.34 5.77
CA TRP A 46 -10.22 -3.00 5.90
C TRP A 46 -10.01 -4.52 5.94
N LEU A 47 -9.59 -5.03 7.12
CA LEU A 47 -9.27 -6.45 7.31
C LEU A 47 -10.52 -7.33 7.37
N LYS A 48 -11.66 -6.75 7.77
CA LYS A 48 -12.98 -7.42 7.79
C LYS A 48 -13.63 -7.52 6.41
N VAL A 49 -12.90 -7.19 5.33
CA VAL A 49 -13.39 -7.29 3.96
C VAL A 49 -13.97 -8.69 3.68
N PRO A 50 -15.13 -8.79 2.98
CA PRO A 50 -15.81 -10.09 2.76
C PRO A 50 -14.93 -11.16 2.13
N THR A 51 -13.99 -10.77 1.27
CA THR A 51 -13.08 -11.67 0.55
C THR A 51 -11.90 -12.17 1.38
N ASN A 52 -11.58 -11.54 2.55
CA ASN A 52 -10.53 -12.02 3.43
C ASN A 52 -10.93 -13.37 4.06
N PRO A 53 -10.16 -14.46 3.85
CA PRO A 53 -10.49 -15.77 4.42
C PRO A 53 -10.29 -15.81 5.95
N ASP A 54 -9.38 -14.99 6.52
CA ASP A 54 -9.13 -14.95 7.97
C ASP A 54 -10.00 -13.90 8.67
N LYS A 55 -11.13 -14.33 9.19
CA LYS A 55 -12.07 -13.47 9.93
C LYS A 55 -11.55 -12.98 11.30
N ALA A 56 -10.48 -13.59 11.81
CA ALA A 56 -9.81 -13.19 13.03
C ALA A 56 -8.52 -12.39 12.80
N SER A 57 -8.35 -11.81 11.61
CA SER A 57 -7.11 -11.09 11.21
C SER A 57 -6.72 -10.00 12.20
N ILE A 58 -7.69 -9.22 12.74
CA ILE A 58 -7.40 -8.13 13.69
C ILE A 58 -6.89 -8.70 15.01
N ASP A 59 -7.44 -9.81 15.49
CA ASP A 59 -7.02 -10.42 16.75
C ASP A 59 -5.58 -10.95 16.67
N LYS A 60 -5.17 -11.42 15.50
CA LYS A 60 -3.85 -11.99 15.22
C LYS A 60 -2.79 -10.98 14.79
N LEU A 61 -3.15 -9.70 14.63
CA LEU A 61 -2.29 -8.69 13.99
C LEU A 61 -0.91 -8.52 14.62
N GLY A 62 -0.75 -8.70 15.93
CA GLY A 62 0.50 -8.41 16.61
C GLY A 62 0.95 -6.95 16.43
N ARG A 63 2.25 -6.74 16.13
CA ARG A 63 2.83 -5.39 15.96
C ARG A 63 2.32 -4.73 14.69
N VAL A 64 1.94 -3.44 14.80
CA VAL A 64 1.74 -2.50 13.70
C VAL A 64 2.37 -1.18 14.10
N ASP A 65 3.29 -0.66 13.29
CA ASP A 65 3.98 0.60 13.58
C ASP A 65 3.28 1.79 12.94
N TYR A 66 2.79 1.60 11.71
CA TYR A 66 2.15 2.66 10.92
C TYR A 66 0.89 2.15 10.23
N ILE A 67 -0.10 3.02 10.16
CA ILE A 67 -1.30 2.86 9.34
C ILE A 67 -1.32 4.02 8.36
N LEU A 68 -1.35 3.70 7.06
CA LEU A 68 -1.53 4.65 5.98
C LEU A 68 -2.97 4.57 5.50
N VAL A 69 -3.67 5.70 5.41
CA VAL A 69 -5.04 5.76 4.86
C VAL A 69 -5.06 6.74 3.71
N THR A 70 -5.45 6.27 2.52
CA THR A 70 -5.37 7.04 1.28
C THR A 70 -6.47 8.09 1.15
N HIS A 71 -7.70 7.78 1.59
CA HIS A 71 -8.85 8.67 1.51
C HIS A 71 -9.99 8.26 2.45
N GLY A 72 -11.05 9.05 2.49
CA GLY A 72 -12.11 8.99 3.50
C GLY A 72 -13.18 7.91 3.30
N HIS A 73 -13.13 7.07 2.27
CA HIS A 73 -14.16 6.05 2.06
C HIS A 73 -14.03 4.92 3.08
N TRP A 74 -15.18 4.32 3.40
CA TRP A 74 -15.31 3.34 4.48
C TRP A 74 -14.50 2.07 4.24
N ASP A 75 -14.32 1.64 3.00
CA ASP A 75 -13.55 0.45 2.62
C ASP A 75 -12.03 0.67 2.59
N HIS A 76 -11.58 1.89 2.86
CA HIS A 76 -10.16 2.28 3.04
C HIS A 76 -9.85 2.64 4.50
N ILE A 77 -10.70 3.42 5.16
CA ILE A 77 -10.60 3.64 6.61
C ILE A 77 -10.75 2.30 7.34
N GLY A 78 -11.74 1.50 6.94
CA GLY A 78 -11.97 0.16 7.42
C GLY A 78 -11.83 0.01 8.94
N ASP A 79 -10.89 -0.81 9.35
CA ASP A 79 -10.59 -1.13 10.74
C ASP A 79 -9.48 -0.27 11.35
N ALA A 80 -9.02 0.80 10.65
CA ALA A 80 -7.88 1.62 11.06
C ALA A 80 -7.98 2.14 12.51
N VAL A 81 -9.17 2.60 12.93
CA VAL A 81 -9.38 3.13 14.27
C VAL A 81 -9.25 2.04 15.34
N GLU A 82 -9.86 0.89 15.11
CA GLU A 82 -9.78 -0.27 16.03
C GLU A 82 -8.32 -0.75 16.16
N ILE A 83 -7.62 -0.88 15.01
CA ILE A 83 -6.23 -1.30 14.96
C ILE A 83 -5.32 -0.25 15.66
N GLY A 84 -5.53 1.03 15.36
CA GLY A 84 -4.77 2.12 15.98
C GLY A 84 -4.89 2.14 17.51
N LYS A 85 -6.10 1.92 18.04
CA LYS A 85 -6.35 1.79 19.49
C LYS A 85 -5.65 0.56 20.09
N LYS A 86 -5.69 -0.57 19.37
CA LYS A 86 -5.12 -1.84 19.83
C LYS A 86 -3.59 -1.84 19.84
N THR A 87 -2.97 -1.29 18.80
CA THR A 87 -1.53 -1.44 18.56
C THR A 87 -0.70 -0.20 18.89
N GLY A 88 -1.33 0.97 19.00
CA GLY A 88 -0.64 2.23 19.12
C GLY A 88 0.01 2.70 17.81
N ALA A 89 -0.42 2.16 16.66
CA ALA A 89 0.13 2.50 15.35
C ALA A 89 -0.04 4.00 15.03
N VAL A 90 0.99 4.60 14.45
CA VAL A 90 0.98 5.99 14.00
C VAL A 90 0.18 6.10 12.71
N LEU A 91 -0.77 7.04 12.64
CA LEU A 91 -1.58 7.31 11.45
C LEU A 91 -0.85 8.29 10.53
N ILE A 92 -0.63 7.88 9.30
CA ILE A 92 -0.21 8.73 8.17
C ILE A 92 -1.41 8.86 7.23
N ALA A 93 -1.91 10.06 7.05
CA ALA A 93 -3.04 10.33 6.17
C ALA A 93 -3.02 11.77 5.65
N PRO A 94 -3.78 12.12 4.59
CA PRO A 94 -4.03 13.51 4.26
C PRO A 94 -4.49 14.29 5.49
N TYR A 95 -3.97 15.51 5.68
CA TYR A 95 -4.21 16.28 6.91
C TYR A 95 -5.71 16.40 7.26
N GLY A 96 -6.55 16.70 6.25
CA GLY A 96 -8.00 16.79 6.46
C GLY A 96 -8.62 15.47 6.89
N LEU A 97 -8.17 14.34 6.31
CA LEU A 97 -8.64 13.02 6.70
C LEU A 97 -8.17 12.65 8.11
N GLN A 98 -6.89 12.90 8.43
CA GLN A 98 -6.36 12.63 9.76
C GLN A 98 -7.15 13.40 10.83
N PHE A 99 -7.43 14.69 10.56
CA PHE A 99 -8.25 15.52 11.45
C PHE A 99 -9.66 14.94 11.62
N ALA A 100 -10.32 14.57 10.52
CA ALA A 100 -11.65 13.97 10.55
C ALA A 100 -11.67 12.63 11.30
N MET A 101 -10.69 11.76 11.08
CA MET A 101 -10.57 10.48 11.78
C MET A 101 -10.41 10.65 13.30
N LYS A 102 -9.67 11.68 13.74
CA LYS A 102 -9.58 12.00 15.18
C LYS A 102 -10.90 12.50 15.74
N GLN A 103 -11.49 13.49 15.11
CA GLN A 103 -12.64 14.21 15.63
C GLN A 103 -13.95 13.42 15.53
N GLN A 104 -14.13 12.68 14.45
CA GLN A 104 -15.38 11.99 14.14
C GLN A 104 -15.34 10.49 14.46
N LEU A 105 -14.18 9.84 14.29
CA LEU A 105 -14.06 8.38 14.42
C LEU A 105 -13.30 7.96 15.67
N GLY A 106 -12.71 8.91 16.40
CA GLY A 106 -12.00 8.66 17.66
C GLY A 106 -10.67 7.93 17.47
N TYR A 107 -9.93 8.21 16.38
CA TYR A 107 -8.53 7.77 16.27
C TYR A 107 -7.70 8.43 17.37
N PRO A 108 -6.79 7.70 18.06
CA PRO A 108 -6.06 8.25 19.19
C PRO A 108 -5.19 9.46 18.83
N GLU A 109 -5.35 10.57 19.54
CA GLU A 109 -4.65 11.83 19.20
C GLU A 109 -3.13 11.73 19.25
N LYS A 110 -2.58 10.94 20.17
CA LYS A 110 -1.12 10.76 20.30
C LYS A 110 -0.48 10.07 19.08
N GLN A 111 -1.25 9.30 18.34
CA GLN A 111 -0.82 8.60 17.11
C GLN A 111 -1.14 9.37 15.83
N ALA A 112 -1.85 10.49 15.91
CA ALA A 112 -2.31 11.29 14.76
C ALA A 112 -2.00 12.77 14.99
N THR A 113 -0.72 13.12 14.93
CA THR A 113 -0.20 14.45 15.22
C THR A 113 -0.01 15.29 13.96
N LEU A 114 0.29 16.58 14.10
CA LEU A 114 0.63 17.44 12.95
C LEU A 114 1.81 16.90 12.14
N ALA A 115 2.77 16.23 12.79
CA ALA A 115 3.93 15.66 12.12
C ALA A 115 3.63 14.42 11.26
N THR A 116 2.44 13.85 11.39
CA THR A 116 2.02 12.61 10.69
C THR A 116 0.84 12.82 9.75
N GLY A 117 0.27 14.04 9.73
CA GLY A 117 -0.70 14.48 8.74
C GLY A 117 -0.01 15.32 7.67
N GLY A 118 -0.29 15.04 6.40
CA GLY A 118 0.33 15.78 5.31
C GLY A 118 -0.56 15.89 4.08
N ASN A 119 0.01 16.38 3.01
CA ASN A 119 -0.68 16.56 1.74
C ASN A 119 0.22 16.10 0.59
N VAL A 120 -0.33 16.09 -0.61
CA VAL A 120 0.42 15.83 -1.85
C VAL A 120 1.71 16.63 -1.90
N GLY A 121 2.81 15.98 -2.23
CA GLY A 121 4.17 16.54 -2.22
C GLY A 121 4.90 16.39 -0.87
N GLY A 122 4.18 16.02 0.21
CA GLY A 122 4.79 15.75 1.51
C GLY A 122 5.52 14.39 1.55
N THR A 123 6.49 14.29 2.46
CA THR A 123 7.25 13.06 2.68
C THR A 123 7.42 12.82 4.17
N PHE A 124 7.27 11.59 4.61
CA PHE A 124 7.41 11.16 5.99
C PHE A 124 8.50 10.09 6.12
N ASN A 125 9.34 10.19 7.15
CA ASN A 125 10.20 9.10 7.56
C ASN A 125 9.43 8.17 8.49
N LEU A 126 9.47 6.88 8.17
CA LEU A 126 8.89 5.81 8.97
C LEU A 126 10.01 5.05 9.67
N ASP A 127 10.66 5.70 10.65
CA ASP A 127 11.91 5.23 11.28
C ASP A 127 11.78 3.81 11.84
N LYS A 128 10.64 3.46 12.46
CA LYS A 128 10.40 2.12 13.00
C LYS A 128 10.27 1.05 11.91
N ALA A 129 10.05 1.46 10.67
CA ALA A 129 9.88 0.56 9.53
C ALA A 129 11.07 0.61 8.56
N GLY A 130 12.08 1.44 8.80
CA GLY A 130 13.17 1.64 7.85
C GLY A 130 12.62 1.98 6.47
N ALA A 131 11.75 2.99 6.40
CA ALA A 131 11.09 3.36 5.15
C ALA A 131 10.81 4.86 5.11
N ARG A 132 10.60 5.37 3.90
CA ARG A 132 10.15 6.73 3.64
C ARG A 132 8.90 6.70 2.75
N VAL A 133 7.91 7.52 3.06
CA VAL A 133 6.64 7.59 2.32
C VAL A 133 6.49 8.98 1.71
N SER A 134 6.30 9.03 0.40
CA SER A 134 5.90 10.25 -0.32
C SER A 134 4.42 10.19 -0.66
N VAL A 135 3.72 11.30 -0.42
CA VAL A 135 2.30 11.48 -0.73
C VAL A 135 2.17 11.98 -2.17
N VAL A 136 1.51 11.20 -3.02
CA VAL A 136 1.30 11.54 -4.43
C VAL A 136 -0.19 11.75 -4.74
N PRO A 137 -0.55 12.47 -5.81
CA PRO A 137 -1.95 12.72 -6.15
C PRO A 137 -2.72 11.42 -6.44
N ALA A 138 -4.03 11.46 -6.18
CA ALA A 138 -5.03 10.54 -6.73
C ALA A 138 -6.24 11.36 -7.20
N VAL A 139 -6.98 10.83 -8.19
CA VAL A 139 -8.17 11.48 -8.77
C VAL A 139 -9.39 10.66 -8.38
N HIS A 140 -10.03 11.03 -7.28
CA HIS A 140 -11.14 10.32 -6.65
C HIS A 140 -11.89 11.23 -5.67
N GLY A 141 -12.93 10.72 -5.01
CA GLY A 141 -13.58 11.37 -3.86
C GLY A 141 -12.86 11.05 -2.54
N SER A 142 -13.17 11.83 -1.50
CA SER A 142 -12.65 11.58 -0.14
C SER A 142 -13.62 12.15 0.89
N GLU A 143 -14.72 11.45 1.11
CA GLU A 143 -15.76 11.82 2.04
C GLU A 143 -15.93 10.75 3.12
N LEU A 144 -16.14 11.18 4.37
CA LEU A 144 -16.78 10.34 5.37
C LEU A 144 -18.29 10.36 5.12
N VAL A 145 -18.90 9.20 5.03
CA VAL A 145 -20.34 9.07 4.79
C VAL A 145 -21.01 8.17 5.84
N PRO A 146 -22.34 8.28 6.05
CA PRO A 146 -23.04 7.30 6.88
C PRO A 146 -22.78 5.85 6.42
N PRO A 147 -22.67 4.86 7.32
CA PRO A 147 -22.89 4.98 8.76
C PRO A 147 -21.64 5.41 9.58
N MET A 148 -20.50 5.75 8.95
CA MET A 148 -19.31 6.16 9.71
C MET A 148 -19.52 7.46 10.49
N VAL A 149 -20.27 8.38 9.93
CA VAL A 149 -20.63 9.68 10.50
C VAL A 149 -22.13 9.94 10.31
N GLU A 150 -22.71 10.84 11.11
CA GLU A 150 -24.13 11.17 10.99
C GLU A 150 -24.48 11.86 9.65
N LYS A 151 -23.60 12.77 9.20
CA LYS A 151 -23.74 13.52 7.94
C LYS A 151 -22.46 13.42 7.13
N ALA A 152 -22.58 13.39 5.81
CA ALA A 152 -21.43 13.38 4.93
C ALA A 152 -20.50 14.58 5.21
N LEU A 153 -19.20 14.30 5.27
CA LEU A 153 -18.15 15.25 5.61
C LEU A 153 -16.97 15.08 4.65
N ALA A 154 -16.52 16.17 4.03
CA ALA A 154 -15.29 16.17 3.24
C ALA A 154 -14.08 15.84 4.13
N ALA A 155 -13.23 14.93 3.66
CA ALA A 155 -12.08 14.41 4.41
C ALA A 155 -10.73 14.67 3.70
N GLY A 156 -10.58 15.84 3.09
CA GLY A 156 -9.38 16.21 2.35
C GLY A 156 -9.34 15.58 0.94
N ASN A 157 -8.19 15.68 0.29
CA ASN A 157 -7.99 15.10 -1.04
C ASN A 157 -7.57 13.63 -0.94
N PRO A 158 -8.02 12.77 -1.88
CA PRO A 158 -7.50 11.41 -2.00
C PRO A 158 -6.03 11.44 -2.44
N VAL A 159 -5.28 10.43 -2.01
CA VAL A 159 -3.85 10.31 -2.32
C VAL A 159 -3.45 8.87 -2.61
N GLY A 160 -2.32 8.72 -3.31
CA GLY A 160 -1.54 7.49 -3.32
C GLY A 160 -0.29 7.64 -2.45
N TYR A 161 0.39 6.54 -2.19
CA TYR A 161 1.62 6.49 -1.41
C TYR A 161 2.75 5.81 -2.20
N VAL A 162 3.90 6.48 -2.31
CA VAL A 162 5.14 5.85 -2.74
C VAL A 162 5.99 5.56 -1.52
N ILE A 163 6.21 4.28 -1.23
CA ILE A 163 6.90 3.78 -0.05
C ILE A 163 8.27 3.25 -0.49
N GLN A 164 9.33 3.97 -0.13
CA GLN A 164 10.71 3.57 -0.36
C GLN A 164 11.21 2.83 0.88
N ILE A 165 11.48 1.53 0.75
CA ILE A 165 11.89 0.66 1.85
C ILE A 165 13.41 0.51 1.82
N ASP A 166 14.08 0.72 2.95
CA ASP A 166 15.51 0.54 3.09
C ASP A 166 15.89 -0.92 2.85
N ASN A 167 16.79 -1.16 1.90
CA ASN A 167 17.19 -2.49 1.45
C ASN A 167 16.03 -3.35 0.93
N GLY A 168 14.98 -2.71 0.42
CA GLY A 168 13.79 -3.33 -0.12
C GLY A 168 13.26 -2.62 -1.37
N PRO A 169 12.10 -3.02 -1.88
CA PRO A 169 11.49 -2.42 -3.05
C PRO A 169 10.90 -1.03 -2.77
N THR A 170 10.80 -0.21 -3.81
CA THR A 170 9.92 0.96 -3.83
C THR A 170 8.53 0.54 -4.27
N ILE A 171 7.54 0.71 -3.38
CA ILE A 171 6.16 0.30 -3.60
C ILE A 171 5.28 1.53 -3.83
N TYR A 172 4.50 1.53 -4.91
CA TYR A 172 3.46 2.53 -5.14
C TYR A 172 2.08 1.92 -4.92
N HIS A 173 1.38 2.36 -3.88
CA HIS A 173 -0.04 2.07 -3.67
C HIS A 173 -0.85 3.21 -4.25
N THR A 174 -1.67 2.94 -5.26
CA THR A 174 -2.38 3.99 -6.00
C THR A 174 -3.43 4.73 -5.16
N GLY A 175 -3.91 4.12 -4.07
CA GLY A 175 -5.20 4.46 -3.52
C GLY A 175 -6.29 4.23 -4.57
N ASP A 176 -7.49 4.74 -4.31
CA ASP A 176 -8.52 4.79 -5.34
C ASP A 176 -8.28 6.00 -6.25
N THR A 177 -8.26 5.75 -7.54
CA THR A 177 -7.97 6.79 -8.53
C THR A 177 -8.47 6.41 -9.92
N ASP A 178 -8.75 7.43 -10.74
CA ASP A 178 -8.69 7.31 -12.19
C ASP A 178 -7.24 7.47 -12.68
N VAL A 179 -6.98 7.16 -13.95
CA VAL A 179 -5.72 7.51 -14.63
C VAL A 179 -5.69 9.02 -14.90
N PHE A 180 -4.57 9.66 -14.59
CA PHE A 180 -4.37 11.09 -14.82
C PHE A 180 -2.96 11.38 -15.34
N GLY A 181 -2.82 12.46 -16.14
CA GLY A 181 -1.60 12.72 -16.90
C GLY A 181 -0.32 12.83 -16.05
N ASP A 182 -0.45 13.40 -14.84
CA ASP A 182 0.68 13.62 -13.93
C ASP A 182 1.19 12.36 -13.24
N MET A 183 0.56 11.19 -13.45
CA MET A 183 1.15 9.90 -13.05
C MET A 183 2.55 9.68 -13.64
N ARG A 184 2.89 10.35 -14.76
CA ARG A 184 4.24 10.33 -15.35
C ARG A 184 5.29 10.91 -14.41
N LEU A 185 4.94 11.94 -13.64
CA LEU A 185 5.84 12.56 -12.66
C LEU A 185 6.23 11.57 -11.54
N ILE A 186 5.38 10.60 -11.23
CA ILE A 186 5.73 9.55 -10.25
C ILE A 186 6.95 8.77 -10.76
N ALA A 187 6.98 8.42 -12.05
CA ALA A 187 8.11 7.72 -12.66
C ALA A 187 9.37 8.59 -12.77
N ASP A 188 9.21 9.92 -12.92
CA ASP A 188 10.34 10.85 -13.00
C ASP A 188 11.06 11.00 -11.65
N PHE A 189 10.31 10.94 -10.54
CA PHE A 189 10.86 11.08 -9.18
C PHE A 189 11.17 9.76 -8.48
N HIS A 190 10.54 8.65 -8.91
CA HIS A 190 10.64 7.37 -8.22
C HIS A 190 10.79 6.20 -9.21
N LYS A 191 11.75 5.31 -8.95
CA LYS A 191 11.80 4.01 -9.63
C LYS A 191 10.88 3.04 -8.89
N ILE A 192 9.74 2.72 -9.46
CA ILE A 192 8.76 1.84 -8.84
C ILE A 192 9.11 0.37 -9.15
N ASP A 193 9.35 -0.42 -8.09
CA ASP A 193 9.56 -1.86 -8.23
C ASP A 193 8.23 -2.61 -8.24
N LEU A 194 7.28 -2.20 -7.39
CA LEU A 194 5.97 -2.81 -7.23
C LEU A 194 4.87 -1.75 -7.21
N MET A 195 3.87 -1.89 -8.07
CA MET A 195 2.67 -1.06 -8.07
C MET A 195 1.47 -1.87 -7.60
N LEU A 196 0.82 -1.46 -6.51
CA LEU A 196 -0.46 -1.97 -6.04
C LEU A 196 -1.54 -1.13 -6.69
N CYS A 197 -2.20 -1.68 -7.71
CA CYS A 197 -2.97 -0.90 -8.68
C CYS A 197 -4.44 -1.30 -8.68
N VAL A 198 -5.34 -0.34 -8.49
CA VAL A 198 -6.79 -0.54 -8.62
C VAL A 198 -7.16 -0.89 -10.05
N ILE A 199 -8.02 -1.91 -10.21
CA ILE A 199 -8.49 -2.38 -11.53
C ILE A 199 -9.99 -2.67 -11.59
N GLY A 200 -10.74 -2.47 -10.49
CA GLY A 200 -12.13 -2.92 -10.38
C GLY A 200 -13.08 -2.29 -11.39
N GLY A 201 -12.79 -1.10 -11.88
CA GLY A 201 -13.71 -0.31 -12.68
C GLY A 201 -14.83 0.30 -11.81
N HIS A 202 -15.83 0.91 -12.44
CA HIS A 202 -16.98 1.58 -11.85
C HIS A 202 -16.61 2.77 -10.94
N PHE A 203 -15.92 2.53 -9.83
CA PHE A 203 -15.48 3.58 -8.90
C PHE A 203 -14.03 4.03 -9.14
N THR A 204 -13.21 3.19 -9.76
CA THR A 204 -11.79 3.40 -10.01
C THR A 204 -11.41 3.07 -11.45
N MET A 205 -10.13 3.04 -11.77
CA MET A 205 -9.66 2.55 -13.07
C MET A 205 -10.21 1.15 -13.35
N ASP A 206 -10.64 0.94 -14.61
CA ASP A 206 -10.79 -0.39 -15.18
C ASP A 206 -9.42 -0.94 -15.65
N PRO A 207 -9.32 -2.20 -16.08
CA PRO A 207 -8.06 -2.78 -16.55
C PRO A 207 -7.39 -2.04 -17.72
N VAL A 208 -8.16 -1.36 -18.58
CA VAL A 208 -7.61 -0.60 -19.73
C VAL A 208 -6.95 0.70 -19.25
N ARG A 209 -7.62 1.44 -18.37
CA ARG A 209 -7.09 2.65 -17.75
C ARG A 209 -5.92 2.34 -16.81
N ALA A 210 -6.01 1.24 -16.06
CA ALA A 210 -4.91 0.76 -15.23
C ALA A 210 -3.67 0.40 -16.06
N ALA A 211 -3.83 -0.21 -17.22
CA ALA A 211 -2.72 -0.48 -18.14
C ALA A 211 -2.06 0.80 -18.64
N GLN A 212 -2.84 1.88 -18.87
CA GLN A 212 -2.28 3.20 -19.20
C GLN A 212 -1.47 3.78 -18.04
N ALA A 213 -1.97 3.67 -16.81
CA ALA A 213 -1.26 4.10 -15.61
C ALA A 213 0.06 3.34 -15.44
N VAL A 214 0.04 2.01 -15.62
CA VAL A 214 1.24 1.15 -15.57
C VAL A 214 2.26 1.54 -16.65
N GLU A 215 1.82 1.82 -17.88
CA GLU A 215 2.70 2.30 -18.95
C GLU A 215 3.41 3.61 -18.58
N TRP A 216 2.72 4.52 -17.91
CA TRP A 216 3.27 5.82 -17.52
C TRP A 216 4.16 5.74 -16.28
N VAL A 217 3.77 4.97 -15.27
CA VAL A 217 4.53 4.78 -14.02
C VAL A 217 5.73 3.85 -14.20
N LYS A 218 5.67 2.93 -15.17
CA LYS A 218 6.74 1.96 -15.53
C LYS A 218 7.24 1.12 -14.34
N PRO A 219 6.36 0.52 -13.53
CA PRO A 219 6.79 -0.37 -12.47
C PRO A 219 7.40 -1.65 -13.05
N LYS A 220 8.27 -2.34 -12.29
CA LYS A 220 8.74 -3.67 -12.68
C LYS A 220 7.62 -4.71 -12.58
N GLN A 221 6.85 -4.62 -11.50
CA GLN A 221 5.76 -5.54 -11.19
C GLN A 221 4.49 -4.77 -10.83
N VAL A 222 3.34 -5.34 -11.13
CA VAL A 222 2.04 -4.79 -10.74
C VAL A 222 1.19 -5.89 -10.08
N VAL A 223 0.69 -5.61 -8.88
CA VAL A 223 -0.33 -6.40 -8.20
C VAL A 223 -1.67 -5.69 -8.38
N PRO A 224 -2.61 -6.29 -9.10
CA PRO A 224 -3.96 -5.77 -9.21
C PRO A 224 -4.70 -5.88 -7.88
N MET A 225 -5.46 -4.84 -7.53
CA MET A 225 -6.25 -4.76 -6.31
C MET A 225 -7.61 -4.11 -6.57
N HIS A 226 -8.47 -4.04 -5.55
CA HIS A 226 -9.79 -3.37 -5.57
C HIS A 226 -10.73 -3.94 -6.64
N PHE A 227 -10.79 -5.28 -6.76
CA PHE A 227 -11.64 -5.98 -7.71
C PHE A 227 -12.25 -7.24 -7.08
N GLY A 228 -13.39 -7.67 -7.60
CA GLY A 228 -14.03 -8.94 -7.21
C GLY A 228 -14.65 -8.98 -5.81
N THR A 229 -14.55 -7.92 -5.00
CA THR A 229 -15.20 -7.82 -3.69
C THR A 229 -16.71 -7.72 -3.84
N TYR A 230 -17.16 -7.01 -4.85
CA TYR A 230 -18.57 -6.86 -5.24
C TYR A 230 -18.71 -7.09 -6.75
N PRO A 231 -19.89 -7.57 -7.24
CA PRO A 231 -20.11 -7.83 -8.66
C PRO A 231 -19.85 -6.63 -9.58
N ILE A 232 -20.05 -5.41 -9.08
CA ILE A 232 -19.82 -4.17 -9.83
C ILE A 232 -18.33 -3.88 -10.08
N LEU A 233 -17.43 -4.44 -9.24
CA LEU A 233 -15.99 -4.35 -9.40
C LEU A 233 -15.50 -5.48 -10.31
N ALA A 234 -15.85 -5.39 -11.59
CA ALA A 234 -15.79 -6.48 -12.56
C ALA A 234 -14.43 -6.65 -13.27
N GLY A 235 -13.47 -5.75 -13.04
CA GLY A 235 -12.11 -5.87 -13.58
C GLY A 235 -11.40 -7.13 -13.13
N THR A 236 -10.55 -7.71 -13.98
CA THR A 236 -9.82 -8.93 -13.66
C THR A 236 -8.33 -8.81 -13.99
N PRO A 237 -7.44 -9.57 -13.28
CA PRO A 237 -6.01 -9.61 -13.60
C PRO A 237 -5.73 -10.05 -15.04
N ALA A 238 -6.52 -10.97 -15.59
CA ALA A 238 -6.40 -11.42 -16.98
C ALA A 238 -6.67 -10.30 -17.98
N GLN A 239 -7.69 -9.46 -17.71
CA GLN A 239 -7.98 -8.27 -18.54
C GLN A 239 -6.85 -7.24 -18.46
N LEU A 240 -6.29 -7.00 -17.26
CA LEU A 240 -5.13 -6.12 -17.10
C LEU A 240 -3.94 -6.63 -17.92
N LYS A 241 -3.61 -7.92 -17.81
CA LYS A 241 -2.51 -8.54 -18.57
C LYS A 241 -2.70 -8.36 -20.07
N SER A 242 -3.89 -8.64 -20.59
CA SER A 242 -4.20 -8.42 -22.02
C SER A 242 -4.09 -6.95 -22.42
N ALA A 243 -4.50 -6.02 -21.56
CA ALA A 243 -4.40 -4.59 -21.84
C ALA A 243 -2.93 -4.10 -21.86
N LEU A 244 -2.08 -4.62 -20.96
CA LEU A 244 -0.64 -4.33 -20.92
C LEU A 244 0.07 -4.86 -22.19
N GLU A 245 -0.24 -6.08 -22.61
CA GLU A 245 0.30 -6.68 -23.83
C GLU A 245 -0.04 -5.82 -25.07
N LYS A 246 -1.29 -5.39 -25.21
CA LYS A 246 -1.73 -4.49 -26.30
C LYS A 246 -1.02 -3.14 -26.31
N ARG A 247 -0.54 -2.67 -25.18
CA ARG A 247 0.19 -1.40 -25.04
C ARG A 247 1.70 -1.57 -25.14
N GLY A 248 2.21 -2.79 -25.15
CA GLY A 248 3.65 -3.06 -25.07
C GLY A 248 4.27 -2.66 -23.72
N ALA A 249 3.48 -2.57 -22.67
CA ALA A 249 3.94 -2.22 -21.33
C ALA A 249 4.61 -3.43 -20.66
N GLY A 250 5.89 -3.28 -20.24
CA GLY A 250 6.74 -4.39 -19.83
C GLY A 250 6.57 -4.85 -18.37
N ALA A 251 5.58 -4.34 -17.63
CA ALA A 251 5.39 -4.72 -16.23
C ALA A 251 4.87 -6.16 -16.07
N GLN A 252 5.44 -6.92 -15.13
CA GLN A 252 4.96 -8.25 -14.79
C GLN A 252 3.71 -8.16 -13.90
N VAL A 253 2.60 -8.75 -14.33
CA VAL A 253 1.41 -8.90 -13.48
C VAL A 253 1.64 -10.01 -12.47
N VAL A 254 1.61 -9.67 -11.18
CA VAL A 254 1.73 -10.60 -10.06
C VAL A 254 0.35 -10.77 -9.43
N GLU A 255 -0.30 -11.88 -9.73
CA GLU A 255 -1.61 -12.18 -9.14
C GLU A 255 -1.45 -12.62 -7.69
N MET A 256 -2.29 -12.07 -6.82
CA MET A 256 -2.44 -12.47 -5.42
C MET A 256 -3.90 -12.83 -5.15
N LYS A 257 -4.11 -13.71 -4.18
CA LYS A 257 -5.43 -14.01 -3.63
C LYS A 257 -5.59 -13.29 -2.29
N PRO A 258 -6.80 -12.83 -1.91
CA PRO A 258 -7.03 -12.35 -0.55
C PRO A 258 -6.55 -13.35 0.51
N GLY A 259 -5.80 -12.87 1.50
CA GLY A 259 -5.13 -13.68 2.52
C GLY A 259 -3.74 -14.20 2.12
N GLU A 260 -3.26 -13.93 0.91
CA GLU A 260 -1.93 -14.38 0.46
C GLU A 260 -0.82 -13.41 0.86
N THR A 261 0.37 -13.97 1.16
CA THR A 261 1.62 -13.21 1.37
C THR A 261 2.62 -13.58 0.28
N LYS A 262 3.26 -12.57 -0.31
CA LYS A 262 4.40 -12.75 -1.23
C LYS A 262 5.61 -11.95 -0.75
N ASN A 263 6.79 -12.42 -1.14
CA ASN A 263 8.07 -11.73 -0.92
C ASN A 263 8.45 -10.94 -2.17
N PHE A 264 8.98 -9.75 -1.96
CA PHE A 264 9.45 -8.83 -2.99
C PHE A 264 10.82 -8.26 -2.65
#